data_f7705a0fc94c0dfaf5967f4468ce70fa
#
_entry.id   f7705a0fc94c0dfaf5967f4468ce70fa
#
_cell.length_a   1.000
_cell.length_b   1.000
_cell.length_c   1.000
_cell.angle_alpha   90.00
_cell.angle_beta   90.00
_cell.angle_gamma   90.00
#
_symmetry.space_group_name_H-M   'P 1'
#
loop_
_entity.id
_entity.type
_entity.pdbx_description
1 polymer ?
#
loop_
_entity_poly.entity_id
_entity_poly.type
_entity_poly.pdbx_seq_one_letter_code
_entity_poly.pdbx_strand_id
1 'polypeptide(L)'
;MKNPLLCIVVAALAASCAPTKVQRHAWITGLKPEKAETYRKLHANPWPSVNRTLKACNVRNFSIYEREIAGKTYLFAYLEYTGKDFAADMAKMGADPETQRWWKETDPCQSPLPDALKAGKIWSDTKEIYHLD
;
A
#
# COMPACT_ATOMS: atom_id res chain seq x y z
N MET A 1 9.20 -17.05 67.64
CA MET A 1 8.31 -17.08 66.47
C MET A 1 9.00 -16.25 65.34
N LYS A 2 9.51 -16.94 64.31
CA LYS A 2 10.26 -16.29 63.19
C LYS A 2 9.34 -16.22 62.00
N ASN A 3 8.99 -15.00 61.57
CA ASN A 3 8.22 -14.77 60.32
C ASN A 3 9.16 -14.89 59.10
N PRO A 4 8.83 -15.72 58.12
CA PRO A 4 9.57 -15.68 56.87
C PRO A 4 9.02 -14.56 55.97
N LEU A 5 9.91 -13.65 55.59
CA LEU A 5 9.64 -12.58 54.61
C LEU A 5 9.52 -13.21 53.21
N LEU A 6 8.33 -13.17 52.66
CA LEU A 6 8.03 -13.68 51.32
C LEU A 6 8.45 -12.59 50.31
N CYS A 7 9.60 -12.77 49.67
CA CYS A 7 10.03 -11.91 48.55
C CYS A 7 9.24 -12.30 47.28
N ILE A 8 8.28 -11.47 46.92
CA ILE A 8 7.59 -11.59 45.63
C ILE A 8 8.49 -10.97 44.54
N VAL A 9 9.10 -11.82 43.73
CA VAL A 9 9.85 -11.37 42.53
C VAL A 9 8.82 -11.12 41.42
N VAL A 10 8.52 -9.84 41.19
CA VAL A 10 7.72 -9.44 40.01
C VAL A 10 8.64 -9.48 38.78
N ALA A 11 8.55 -10.53 37.98
CA ALA A 11 9.20 -10.60 36.69
C ALA A 11 8.44 -9.66 35.72
N ALA A 12 9.00 -8.49 35.45
CA ALA A 12 8.50 -7.60 34.39
C ALA A 12 8.82 -8.23 33.04
N LEU A 13 7.79 -8.77 32.37
CA LEU A 13 7.86 -9.16 30.97
C LEU A 13 8.03 -7.89 30.14
N ALA A 14 9.26 -7.53 29.81
CA ALA A 14 9.53 -6.52 28.78
C ALA A 14 9.10 -7.12 27.42
N ALA A 15 7.92 -6.77 26.95
CA ALA A 15 7.52 -7.05 25.58
C ALA A 15 8.49 -6.30 24.65
N SER A 16 9.44 -7.02 24.09
CA SER A 16 10.35 -6.49 23.06
C SER A 16 9.51 -6.15 21.83
N CYS A 17 9.16 -4.88 21.66
CA CYS A 17 8.66 -4.36 20.41
C CYS A 17 9.82 -4.33 19.40
N ALA A 18 10.11 -5.47 18.77
CA ALA A 18 11.00 -5.47 17.64
C ALA A 18 10.38 -4.56 16.53
N PRO A 19 11.16 -3.62 15.95
CA PRO A 19 10.64 -2.78 14.88
C PRO A 19 10.18 -3.69 13.74
N THR A 20 8.93 -3.48 13.28
CA THR A 20 8.42 -4.20 12.12
C THR A 20 9.26 -3.81 10.92
N LYS A 21 9.84 -4.81 10.24
CA LYS A 21 10.63 -4.57 9.03
C LYS A 21 9.71 -3.94 7.97
N VAL A 22 10.10 -2.79 7.44
CA VAL A 22 9.39 -2.13 6.34
C VAL A 22 9.42 -3.05 5.12
N GLN A 23 8.25 -3.33 4.54
CA GLN A 23 8.11 -4.00 3.25
C GLN A 23 7.90 -2.95 2.17
N ARG A 24 8.60 -3.08 1.05
CA ARG A 24 8.47 -2.17 -0.09
C ARG A 24 7.78 -2.89 -1.23
N HIS A 25 6.82 -2.21 -1.81
CA HIS A 25 6.06 -2.73 -2.93
C HIS A 25 6.07 -1.70 -4.06
N ALA A 26 6.25 -2.18 -5.28
CA ALA A 26 6.13 -1.34 -6.46
C ALA A 26 5.39 -2.09 -7.57
N TRP A 27 4.70 -1.33 -8.42
CA TRP A 27 3.87 -1.86 -9.50
C TRP A 27 3.94 -0.96 -10.72
N ILE A 28 3.53 -1.51 -11.85
CA ILE A 28 3.38 -0.77 -13.11
C ILE A 28 2.02 -1.05 -13.75
N THR A 29 1.43 -0.03 -14.36
CA THR A 29 0.26 -0.17 -15.23
C THR A 29 0.31 0.87 -16.35
N GLY A 30 -0.46 0.68 -17.40
CA GLY A 30 -0.66 1.70 -18.42
C GLY A 30 -1.70 2.74 -17.97
N LEU A 31 -1.64 3.92 -18.59
CA LEU A 31 -2.63 4.98 -18.46
C LEU A 31 -3.24 5.26 -19.84
N LYS A 32 -4.58 5.23 -19.93
CA LYS A 32 -5.28 5.54 -21.17
C LYS A 32 -5.11 7.02 -21.51
N PRO A 33 -4.66 7.38 -22.72
CA PRO A 33 -4.42 8.78 -23.10
C PRO A 33 -5.65 9.68 -22.90
N GLU A 34 -6.83 9.20 -23.28
CA GLU A 34 -8.10 9.92 -23.18
C GLU A 34 -8.61 10.08 -21.73
N LYS A 35 -8.01 9.38 -20.78
CA LYS A 35 -8.35 9.42 -19.34
C LYS A 35 -7.24 10.01 -18.47
N ALA A 36 -6.08 10.33 -19.05
CA ALA A 36 -4.91 10.77 -18.32
C ALA A 36 -5.17 12.04 -17.51
N GLU A 37 -5.86 13.03 -18.08
CA GLU A 37 -6.19 14.25 -17.37
C GLU A 37 -7.15 14.00 -16.20
N THR A 38 -8.16 13.15 -16.38
CA THR A 38 -9.09 12.75 -15.31
C THR A 38 -8.33 12.09 -14.16
N TYR A 39 -7.43 11.16 -14.46
CA TYR A 39 -6.61 10.46 -13.48
C TYR A 39 -5.74 11.44 -12.67
N ARG A 40 -5.07 12.38 -13.35
CA ARG A 40 -4.24 13.42 -12.69
C ARG A 40 -5.07 14.32 -11.78
N LYS A 41 -6.27 14.75 -12.23
CA LYS A 41 -7.18 15.59 -11.42
C LYS A 41 -7.64 14.87 -10.14
N LEU A 42 -7.98 13.58 -10.24
CA LEU A 42 -8.35 12.76 -9.08
C LEU A 42 -7.20 12.70 -8.05
N HIS A 43 -5.98 12.46 -8.52
CA HIS A 43 -4.80 12.34 -7.65
C HIS A 43 -4.25 13.68 -7.15
N ALA A 44 -4.54 14.79 -7.83
CA ALA A 44 -4.23 16.13 -7.32
C ALA A 44 -5.12 16.52 -6.14
N ASN A 45 -6.32 15.93 -6.03
CA ASN A 45 -7.30 16.20 -4.97
C ASN A 45 -7.84 14.87 -4.42
N PRO A 46 -6.99 14.04 -3.80
CA PRO A 46 -7.40 12.73 -3.33
C PRO A 46 -8.42 12.84 -2.20
N TRP A 47 -9.38 11.93 -2.17
CA TRP A 47 -10.39 11.94 -1.13
C TRP A 47 -9.77 11.69 0.25
N PRO A 48 -10.07 12.53 1.26
CA PRO A 48 -9.50 12.37 2.60
C PRO A 48 -9.81 11.02 3.25
N SER A 49 -10.97 10.40 2.92
CA SER A 49 -11.35 9.06 3.37
C SER A 49 -10.37 7.99 2.87
N VAL A 50 -10.02 8.02 1.58
CA VAL A 50 -9.06 7.08 0.97
C VAL A 50 -7.69 7.19 1.63
N ASN A 51 -7.20 8.42 1.82
CA ASN A 51 -5.92 8.63 2.49
C ASN A 51 -5.92 8.14 3.95
N ARG A 52 -7.06 8.27 4.68
CA ARG A 52 -7.19 7.70 6.03
C ARG A 52 -7.15 6.18 6.01
N THR A 53 -7.85 5.54 5.07
CA THR A 53 -7.85 4.07 4.92
C THR A 53 -6.47 3.54 4.59
N LEU A 54 -5.74 4.16 3.64
CA LEU A 54 -4.35 3.82 3.34
C LEU A 54 -3.48 3.82 4.61
N LYS A 55 -3.53 4.91 5.39
CA LYS A 55 -2.77 5.03 6.65
C LYS A 55 -3.20 4.00 7.70
N ALA A 56 -4.50 3.73 7.83
CA ALA A 56 -5.06 2.74 8.75
C ALA A 56 -4.69 1.29 8.37
N CYS A 57 -4.40 1.05 7.08
CA CYS A 57 -3.89 -0.21 6.55
C CYS A 57 -2.34 -0.23 6.49
N ASN A 58 -1.68 0.58 7.33
CA ASN A 58 -0.22 0.61 7.50
C ASN A 58 0.58 0.98 6.23
N VAL A 59 -0.06 1.61 5.24
CA VAL A 59 0.61 2.14 4.05
C VAL A 59 1.29 3.47 4.40
N ARG A 60 2.53 3.64 3.95
CA ARG A 60 3.35 4.85 4.08
C ARG A 60 4.08 5.12 2.78
N ASN A 61 4.55 6.35 2.59
CA ASN A 61 5.38 6.77 1.46
C ASN A 61 4.83 6.31 0.10
N PHE A 62 3.49 6.36 -0.05
CA PHE A 62 2.82 5.97 -1.30
C PHE A 62 3.00 7.07 -2.34
N SER A 63 3.60 6.71 -3.47
CA SER A 63 3.85 7.60 -4.60
C SER A 63 3.44 6.94 -5.90
N ILE A 64 2.94 7.72 -6.84
CA ILE A 64 2.66 7.29 -8.21
C ILE A 64 3.38 8.24 -9.15
N TYR A 65 4.19 7.68 -10.03
CA TYR A 65 4.95 8.40 -11.05
C TYR A 65 4.38 8.09 -12.43
N GLU A 66 4.45 9.04 -13.33
CA GLU A 66 4.00 8.91 -14.71
C GLU A 66 5.19 9.07 -15.67
N ARG A 67 5.23 8.21 -16.71
CA ARG A 67 6.22 8.33 -17.78
C ARG A 67 5.64 7.86 -19.10
N GLU A 68 5.91 8.61 -20.16
CA GLU A 68 5.71 8.15 -21.53
C GLU A 68 6.89 7.33 -22.01
N ILE A 69 6.62 6.16 -22.59
CA ILE A 69 7.61 5.24 -23.16
C ILE A 69 7.07 4.76 -24.50
N ALA A 70 7.78 5.04 -25.59
CA ALA A 70 7.42 4.63 -26.94
C ALA A 70 5.95 4.98 -27.33
N GLY A 71 5.53 6.19 -27.01
CA GLY A 71 4.19 6.70 -27.32
C GLY A 71 3.06 6.15 -26.45
N LYS A 72 3.38 5.44 -25.38
CA LYS A 72 2.43 4.96 -24.37
C LYS A 72 2.76 5.53 -23.01
N THR A 73 1.73 5.90 -22.25
CA THR A 73 1.90 6.40 -20.89
C THR A 73 1.79 5.27 -19.89
N TYR A 74 2.71 5.23 -18.93
CA TYR A 74 2.77 4.27 -17.84
C TYR A 74 2.76 4.97 -16.50
N LEU A 75 2.17 4.30 -15.51
CA LEU A 75 2.19 4.67 -14.11
C LEU A 75 3.08 3.70 -13.34
N PHE A 76 3.91 4.22 -12.46
CA PHE A 76 4.78 3.48 -11.56
C PHE A 76 4.37 3.81 -10.14
N ALA A 77 3.83 2.85 -9.42
CA ALA A 77 3.44 3.02 -8.03
C ALA A 77 4.51 2.44 -7.11
N TYR A 78 4.76 3.10 -6.00
CA TYR A 78 5.63 2.65 -4.91
C TYR A 78 4.97 2.93 -3.58
N LEU A 79 5.04 2.00 -2.65
CA LEU A 79 4.66 2.23 -1.27
C LEU A 79 5.55 1.47 -0.28
N GLU A 80 5.54 1.93 0.95
CA GLU A 80 6.08 1.24 2.11
C GLU A 80 4.94 0.71 2.97
N TYR A 81 5.11 -0.50 3.45
CA TYR A 81 4.18 -1.14 4.37
C TYR A 81 4.86 -1.39 5.71
N THR A 82 4.24 -0.91 6.80
CA THR A 82 4.78 -0.97 8.15
C THR A 82 4.00 -1.91 9.09
N GLY A 83 3.03 -2.62 8.54
CA GLY A 83 2.19 -3.57 9.28
C GLY A 83 2.83 -4.95 9.42
N LYS A 84 2.05 -5.90 9.93
CA LYS A 84 2.48 -7.28 10.16
C LYS A 84 1.94 -8.27 9.14
N ASP A 85 0.81 -7.98 8.52
CA ASP A 85 0.15 -8.84 7.53
C ASP A 85 -0.36 -7.99 6.37
N PHE A 86 0.44 -7.89 5.32
CA PHE A 86 0.13 -7.11 4.13
C PHE A 86 -1.15 -7.59 3.44
N ALA A 87 -1.34 -8.92 3.33
CA ALA A 87 -2.50 -9.47 2.65
C ALA A 87 -3.81 -9.14 3.39
N ALA A 88 -3.81 -9.27 4.72
CA ALA A 88 -4.96 -8.91 5.54
C ALA A 88 -5.29 -7.42 5.48
N ASP A 89 -4.28 -6.54 5.53
CA ASP A 89 -4.49 -5.10 5.45
C ASP A 89 -4.96 -4.66 4.05
N MET A 90 -4.46 -5.29 2.97
CA MET A 90 -4.96 -5.03 1.62
C MET A 90 -6.39 -5.54 1.43
N ALA A 91 -6.75 -6.68 2.01
CA ALA A 91 -8.14 -7.17 2.01
C ALA A 91 -9.06 -6.22 2.76
N LYS A 92 -8.64 -5.69 3.92
CA LYS A 92 -9.37 -4.67 4.67
C LYS A 92 -9.55 -3.38 3.85
N MET A 93 -8.52 -2.92 3.17
CA MET A 93 -8.60 -1.76 2.26
C MET A 93 -9.60 -2.02 1.13
N GLY A 94 -9.54 -3.20 0.50
CA GLY A 94 -10.44 -3.59 -0.57
C GLY A 94 -11.90 -3.73 -0.14
N ALA A 95 -12.17 -3.98 1.14
CA ALA A 95 -13.52 -4.03 1.70
C ALA A 95 -14.08 -2.66 2.08
N ASP A 96 -13.24 -1.61 2.12
CA ASP A 96 -13.66 -0.25 2.47
C ASP A 96 -14.53 0.37 1.36
N PRO A 97 -15.77 0.79 1.63
CA PRO A 97 -16.67 1.34 0.61
C PRO A 97 -16.13 2.60 -0.10
N GLU A 98 -15.41 3.46 0.62
CA GLU A 98 -14.85 4.68 0.02
C GLU A 98 -13.68 4.36 -0.91
N THR A 99 -12.85 3.38 -0.53
CA THR A 99 -11.80 2.85 -1.41
C THR A 99 -12.39 2.22 -2.67
N GLN A 100 -13.45 1.43 -2.55
CA GLN A 100 -14.14 0.85 -3.71
C GLN A 100 -14.75 1.92 -4.63
N ARG A 101 -15.31 2.99 -4.07
CA ARG A 101 -15.80 4.14 -4.85
C ARG A 101 -14.66 4.83 -5.58
N TRP A 102 -13.52 5.04 -4.90
CA TRP A 102 -12.32 5.61 -5.51
C TRP A 102 -11.82 4.77 -6.68
N TRP A 103 -11.74 3.46 -6.53
CA TRP A 103 -11.33 2.56 -7.60
C TRP A 103 -12.27 2.59 -8.81
N LYS A 104 -13.58 2.75 -8.60
CA LYS A 104 -14.54 2.92 -9.71
C LYS A 104 -14.23 4.15 -10.58
N GLU A 105 -13.61 5.18 -10.02
CA GLU A 105 -13.18 6.36 -10.78
C GLU A 105 -11.79 6.16 -11.41
N THR A 106 -10.87 5.49 -10.72
CA THR A 106 -9.47 5.38 -11.15
C THR A 106 -9.20 4.19 -12.08
N ASP A 107 -9.79 3.01 -11.80
CA ASP A 107 -9.55 1.81 -12.60
C ASP A 107 -9.91 1.97 -14.10
N PRO A 108 -11.01 2.64 -14.46
CA PRO A 108 -11.32 2.87 -15.87
C PRO A 108 -10.33 3.75 -16.62
N CYS A 109 -9.48 4.49 -15.89
CA CYS A 109 -8.43 5.32 -16.47
C CYS A 109 -7.18 4.50 -16.85
N GLN A 110 -7.04 3.32 -16.30
CA GLN A 110 -5.85 2.49 -16.42
C GLN A 110 -5.98 1.48 -17.56
N SER A 111 -4.81 1.04 -18.05
CA SER A 111 -4.69 0.04 -19.13
C SER A 111 -3.73 -1.05 -18.63
N PRO A 112 -4.25 -2.13 -18.01
CA PRO A 112 -3.42 -3.20 -17.45
C PRO A 112 -2.47 -3.80 -18.49
N LEU A 113 -1.26 -4.17 -18.05
CA LEU A 113 -0.33 -4.92 -18.87
C LEU A 113 -0.83 -6.37 -19.06
N PRO A 114 -0.33 -7.10 -20.06
CA PRO A 114 -0.86 -8.44 -20.40
C PRO A 114 -0.85 -9.45 -19.25
N ASP A 115 0.16 -9.43 -18.39
CA ASP A 115 0.27 -10.30 -17.21
C ASP A 115 -0.76 -9.95 -16.14
N ALA A 116 -0.93 -8.66 -15.84
CA ALA A 116 -1.96 -8.18 -14.91
C ALA A 116 -3.37 -8.50 -15.43
N LEU A 117 -3.62 -8.23 -16.72
CA LEU A 117 -4.91 -8.54 -17.35
C LEU A 117 -5.24 -10.03 -17.26
N LYS A 118 -4.27 -10.90 -17.54
CA LYS A 118 -4.43 -12.36 -17.42
C LYS A 118 -4.73 -12.78 -15.96
N ALA A 119 -4.19 -12.07 -14.98
CA ALA A 119 -4.41 -12.32 -13.57
C ALA A 119 -5.68 -11.64 -13.00
N GLY A 120 -6.46 -10.93 -13.83
CA GLY A 120 -7.62 -10.14 -13.38
C GLY A 120 -7.24 -8.95 -12.48
N LYS A 121 -6.04 -8.40 -12.66
CA LYS A 121 -5.50 -7.26 -11.91
C LYS A 121 -5.38 -6.03 -12.79
N ILE A 122 -5.27 -4.85 -12.17
CA ILE A 122 -4.95 -3.58 -12.85
C ILE A 122 -3.44 -3.37 -12.93
N TRP A 123 -2.73 -3.70 -11.87
CA TRP A 123 -1.30 -3.43 -11.71
C TRP A 123 -0.49 -4.72 -11.84
N SER A 124 0.61 -4.64 -12.61
CA SER A 124 1.62 -5.69 -12.70
C SER A 124 2.63 -5.56 -11.56
N ASP A 125 2.94 -6.69 -10.93
CA ASP A 125 3.92 -6.73 -9.86
C ASP A 125 5.33 -6.45 -10.41
N THR A 126 6.17 -5.79 -9.61
CA THR A 126 7.60 -5.62 -9.86
C THR A 126 8.41 -6.31 -8.78
N LYS A 127 9.69 -6.52 -9.02
CA LYS A 127 10.60 -7.14 -8.06
C LYS A 127 11.66 -6.14 -7.62
N GLU A 128 11.76 -5.89 -6.32
CA GLU A 128 12.90 -5.15 -5.76
C GLU A 128 14.19 -5.95 -5.99
N ILE A 129 15.17 -5.34 -6.63
CA ILE A 129 16.48 -5.94 -6.88
C ILE A 129 17.59 -5.29 -6.06
N TYR A 130 17.33 -4.10 -5.50
CA TYR A 130 18.26 -3.36 -4.65
C TYR A 130 17.52 -2.36 -3.77
N HIS A 131 17.98 -2.22 -2.55
CA HIS A 131 17.59 -1.17 -1.61
C HIS A 131 18.77 -0.80 -0.71
N LEU A 132 18.94 0.47 -0.44
CA LEU A 132 19.85 1.02 0.57
C LEU A 132 19.00 1.71 1.64
N ASP A 133 19.25 1.36 2.92
CA ASP A 133 18.66 2.02 4.11
C ASP A 133 19.28 3.40 4.35
#